data_a4158f40b2aaab083a271ac3877f5535
#
_entry.id   a4158f40b2aaab083a271ac3877f5535
#
_cell.length_a   1.000
_cell.length_b   1.000
_cell.length_c   1.000
_cell.angle_alpha   90.00
_cell.angle_beta   90.00
_cell.angle_gamma   90.00
#
_symmetry.space_group_name_H-M   'P 1'
#
loop_
_entity.id
_entity.type
_entity.pdbx_description
1 polymer ?
#
loop_
_entity_poly.entity_id
_entity_poly.type
_entity_poly.pdbx_seq_one_letter_code
_entity_poly.pdbx_strand_id
1 'polypeptide(L)'
;MNKNYSLVDPLVFIKEEEYFQQLEELNKNPDKFPRIYFRVNEGTYKNWHFCIDNAQLIDDNNGETASVRCTYNVMRVPKKVTEEEIVKSQPQLDQIINEVFLDILQTSLNCEETNE
;
A
#
# COMPACT_ATOMS: atom_id res chain seq x y z
N MET A 1 -4.89 6.79 18.09
CA MET A 1 -5.70 6.43 16.93
C MET A 1 -5.51 4.99 16.57
N ASN A 2 -6.59 4.27 16.44
CA ASN A 2 -6.53 2.86 16.09
C ASN A 2 -6.50 2.71 14.58
N LYS A 3 -5.32 2.46 14.06
CA LYS A 3 -5.20 2.13 12.64
C LYS A 3 -5.22 0.62 12.50
N ASN A 4 -5.94 0.15 11.49
CA ASN A 4 -6.02 -1.28 11.19
C ASN A 4 -4.75 -1.80 10.54
N TYR A 5 -3.78 -0.93 10.31
CA TYR A 5 -2.53 -1.29 9.67
C TYR A 5 -1.38 -0.49 10.26
N SER A 6 -0.16 -0.97 10.05
CA SER A 6 1.07 -0.27 10.43
C SER A 6 2.03 -0.27 9.26
N LEU A 7 2.68 0.87 9.01
CA LEU A 7 3.72 0.93 8.00
C LEU A 7 4.93 0.11 8.47
N VAL A 8 5.56 -0.58 7.55
CA VAL A 8 6.69 -1.47 7.83
C VAL A 8 7.93 -0.96 7.11
N ASP A 9 9.08 -1.04 7.77
CA ASP A 9 10.34 -0.67 7.17
C ASP A 9 10.64 -1.58 5.97
N PRO A 10 10.91 -1.01 4.78
CA PRO A 10 11.21 -1.83 3.60
C PRO A 10 12.35 -2.81 3.80
N LEU A 11 13.30 -2.50 4.67
CA LEU A 11 14.45 -3.37 4.92
C LEU A 11 14.08 -4.70 5.58
N VAL A 12 12.84 -4.83 6.07
CA VAL A 12 12.33 -6.12 6.54
C VAL A 12 12.21 -7.11 5.39
N PHE A 13 11.96 -6.63 4.16
CA PHE A 13 11.68 -7.48 3.01
C PHE A 13 12.76 -7.44 1.95
N ILE A 14 13.49 -6.33 1.81
CA ILE A 14 14.48 -6.15 0.76
C ILE A 14 15.83 -5.80 1.36
N LYS A 15 16.89 -6.01 0.59
CA LYS A 15 18.25 -5.69 1.01
C LYS A 15 18.53 -4.20 0.86
N GLU A 16 19.52 -3.71 1.61
CA GLU A 16 19.91 -2.31 1.53
C GLU A 16 20.25 -1.86 0.12
N GLU A 17 20.93 -2.69 -0.64
CA GLU A 17 21.29 -2.37 -2.02
C GLU A 17 20.07 -2.09 -2.87
N GLU A 18 19.06 -2.94 -2.76
CA GLU A 18 17.82 -2.75 -3.50
C GLU A 18 17.08 -1.51 -3.04
N TYR A 19 17.08 -1.27 -1.74
CA TYR A 19 16.45 -0.08 -1.17
C TYR A 19 17.09 1.20 -1.70
N PHE A 20 18.43 1.26 -1.72
CA PHE A 20 19.13 2.42 -2.25
C PHE A 20 18.89 2.62 -3.74
N GLN A 21 18.78 1.53 -4.51
CA GLN A 21 18.42 1.62 -5.92
C GLN A 21 17.05 2.23 -6.11
N GLN A 22 16.09 1.85 -5.27
CA GLN A 22 14.75 2.45 -5.33
C GLN A 22 14.79 3.95 -5.02
N LEU A 23 15.58 4.36 -4.03
CA LEU A 23 15.73 5.77 -3.70
C LEU A 23 16.35 6.56 -4.84
N GLU A 24 17.37 5.99 -5.51
CA GLU A 24 17.98 6.64 -6.67
C GLU A 24 16.98 6.81 -7.80
N GLU A 25 16.17 5.80 -8.06
CA GLU A 25 15.14 5.90 -9.09
C GLU A 25 14.13 7.00 -8.79
N LEU A 26 13.75 7.14 -7.52
CA LEU A 26 12.84 8.21 -7.12
C LEU A 26 13.47 9.59 -7.29
N ASN A 27 14.77 9.70 -7.01
CA ASN A 27 15.47 10.96 -7.21
C ASN A 27 15.55 11.35 -8.69
N LYS A 28 15.72 10.36 -9.56
CA LYS A 28 15.78 10.60 -11.01
C LYS A 28 14.39 10.86 -11.60
N ASN A 29 13.38 10.24 -11.05
CA ASN A 29 12.00 10.34 -11.52
C ASN A 29 11.08 10.67 -10.36
N PRO A 30 10.96 11.96 -9.98
CA PRO A 30 10.13 12.33 -8.81
C PRO A 30 8.67 11.94 -8.96
N ASP A 31 8.21 11.71 -10.18
CA ASP A 31 6.82 11.31 -10.44
C ASP A 31 6.57 9.84 -10.19
N LYS A 32 7.63 9.06 -9.99
CA LYS A 32 7.47 7.64 -9.75
C LYS A 32 6.87 7.40 -8.38
N PHE A 33 5.94 6.45 -8.30
CA PHE A 33 5.27 6.11 -7.04
C PHE A 33 6.25 5.41 -6.09
N PRO A 34 6.44 5.91 -4.85
CA PRO A 34 7.25 5.22 -3.87
C PRO A 34 6.51 3.99 -3.36
N ARG A 35 7.21 2.88 -3.21
CA ARG A 35 6.61 1.65 -2.69
C ARG A 35 6.26 1.83 -1.22
N ILE A 36 5.08 1.34 -0.85
CA ILE A 36 4.57 1.43 0.52
C ILE A 36 4.43 0.02 1.07
N TYR A 37 5.13 -0.25 2.17
CA TYR A 37 5.07 -1.55 2.85
C TYR A 37 4.24 -1.41 4.11
N PHE A 38 3.28 -2.31 4.33
CA PHE A 38 2.46 -2.25 5.53
C PHE A 38 2.00 -3.64 5.97
N ARG A 39 1.55 -3.71 7.23
CA ARG A 39 1.03 -4.92 7.85
C ARG A 39 -0.38 -4.64 8.36
N VAL A 40 -1.28 -5.60 8.17
CA VAL A 40 -2.63 -5.52 8.74
C VAL A 40 -2.57 -5.91 10.21
N ASN A 41 -3.17 -5.10 11.08
CA ASN A 41 -3.07 -5.27 12.53
C ASN A 41 -4.23 -6.02 13.15
N GLU A 42 -5.36 -6.13 12.48
CA GLU A 42 -6.53 -6.79 13.05
C GLU A 42 -7.44 -7.35 11.96
N GLY A 43 -8.37 -8.20 12.37
CA GLY A 43 -9.35 -8.79 11.48
C GLY A 43 -8.87 -10.08 10.84
N THR A 44 -9.56 -10.46 9.76
CA THR A 44 -9.30 -11.72 9.05
C THR A 44 -7.87 -11.81 8.51
N TYR A 45 -7.31 -10.68 8.12
CA TYR A 45 -6.00 -10.62 7.47
C TYR A 45 -4.91 -10.12 8.41
N LYS A 46 -5.13 -10.25 9.72
CA LYS A 46 -4.14 -9.87 10.71
C LYS A 46 -2.80 -10.56 10.44
N ASN A 47 -1.72 -9.76 10.50
CA ASN A 47 -0.35 -10.20 10.26
C ASN A 47 -0.01 -10.52 8.81
N TRP A 48 -0.90 -10.20 7.88
CA TRP A 48 -0.56 -10.21 6.47
C TRP A 48 0.23 -8.94 6.13
N HIS A 49 1.27 -9.08 5.35
CA HIS A 49 2.15 -7.98 4.93
C HIS A 49 2.00 -7.75 3.44
N PHE A 50 1.92 -6.49 3.05
CA PHE A 50 1.72 -6.11 1.66
C PHE A 50 2.68 -5.02 1.24
N CYS A 51 2.90 -4.91 -0.07
CA CYS A 51 3.62 -3.80 -0.67
C CYS A 51 2.76 -3.21 -1.78
N ILE A 52 2.46 -1.93 -1.69
CA ILE A 52 1.79 -1.21 -2.78
C ILE A 52 2.88 -0.69 -3.71
N ASP A 53 2.91 -1.22 -4.94
CA ASP A 53 3.92 -0.86 -5.94
C ASP A 53 3.56 0.38 -6.72
N ASN A 54 2.26 0.59 -6.96
CA ASN A 54 1.80 1.71 -7.77
C ASN A 54 0.34 1.98 -7.49
N ALA A 55 -0.09 3.21 -7.73
CA ALA A 55 -1.48 3.60 -7.61
C ALA A 55 -1.83 4.57 -8.72
N GLN A 56 -3.02 4.42 -9.28
CA GLN A 56 -3.52 5.27 -10.34
C GLN A 56 -4.91 5.77 -10.00
N LEU A 57 -5.15 7.04 -10.29
CA LEU A 57 -6.49 7.60 -10.24
C LEU A 57 -7.15 7.38 -11.59
N ILE A 58 -8.33 6.78 -11.57
CA ILE A 58 -9.10 6.54 -12.78
C ILE A 58 -10.34 7.41 -12.70
N ASP A 59 -10.40 8.40 -13.58
CA ASP A 59 -11.58 9.25 -13.66
C ASP A 59 -12.71 8.54 -14.35
N ASP A 60 -13.90 8.68 -13.82
CA ASP A 60 -15.09 8.24 -14.49
C ASP A 60 -15.34 9.18 -15.68
N ASN A 61 -16.06 8.68 -16.66
CA ASN A 61 -16.32 9.44 -17.90
C ASN A 61 -16.97 10.80 -17.67
N ASN A 62 -17.63 10.97 -16.54
CA ASN A 62 -18.30 12.22 -16.22
C ASN A 62 -17.49 13.13 -15.31
N GLY A 63 -16.33 12.68 -14.85
CA GLY A 63 -15.53 13.45 -13.92
C GLY A 63 -16.15 13.63 -12.54
N GLU A 64 -17.25 12.96 -12.27
CA GLU A 64 -17.94 13.08 -10.98
C GLU A 64 -17.34 12.16 -9.92
N THR A 65 -16.83 11.01 -10.35
CA THR A 65 -16.25 10.05 -9.42
C THR A 65 -14.88 9.63 -9.93
N ALA A 66 -13.97 9.48 -9.00
CA ALA A 66 -12.65 8.95 -9.29
C ALA A 66 -12.47 7.68 -8.47
N SER A 67 -11.97 6.64 -9.09
CA SER A 67 -11.59 5.43 -8.40
C SER A 67 -10.09 5.29 -8.38
N VAL A 68 -9.59 4.55 -7.40
CA VAL A 68 -8.15 4.29 -7.27
C VAL A 68 -7.90 2.83 -7.61
N ARG A 69 -6.92 2.60 -8.45
CA ARG A 69 -6.43 1.25 -8.75
C ARG A 69 -5.00 1.12 -8.25
N CYS A 70 -4.79 0.19 -7.33
CA CYS A 70 -3.46 -0.06 -6.79
C CYS A 70 -2.91 -1.37 -7.31
N THR A 71 -1.62 -1.37 -7.63
CA THR A 71 -0.87 -2.59 -7.91
C THR A 71 -0.11 -2.95 -6.65
N TYR A 72 -0.25 -4.18 -6.18
CA TYR A 72 0.34 -4.59 -4.91
C TYR A 72 0.82 -6.02 -4.95
N ASN A 73 1.65 -6.37 -3.96
CA ASN A 73 2.13 -7.73 -3.76
C ASN A 73 1.86 -8.15 -2.32
N VAL A 74 1.53 -9.43 -2.14
CA VAL A 74 1.46 -10.02 -0.82
C VAL A 74 2.88 -10.45 -0.44
N MET A 75 3.46 -9.80 0.57
CA MET A 75 4.87 -10.03 0.92
C MET A 75 5.06 -11.15 1.92
N ARG A 76 4.13 -11.27 2.85
CA ARG A 76 4.22 -12.30 3.89
C ARG A 76 2.83 -12.59 4.44
N VAL A 77 2.57 -13.86 4.71
CA VAL A 77 1.32 -14.30 5.34
C VAL A 77 1.64 -15.24 6.50
N PRO A 78 0.70 -15.43 7.44
CA PRO A 78 0.88 -16.44 8.48
C PRO A 78 1.05 -17.84 7.88
N LYS A 79 1.75 -18.70 8.60
CA LYS A 79 2.08 -20.04 8.09
C LYS A 79 0.88 -20.88 7.70
N LYS A 80 -0.27 -20.62 8.30
CA LYS A 80 -1.50 -21.39 8.03
C LYS A 80 -2.16 -21.02 6.71
N VAL A 81 -1.78 -19.92 6.11
CA VAL A 81 -2.42 -19.41 4.90
C VAL A 81 -1.84 -20.10 3.67
N THR A 82 -2.71 -20.61 2.82
CA THR A 82 -2.32 -21.27 1.58
C THR A 82 -2.44 -20.31 0.40
N GLU A 83 -1.79 -20.67 -0.72
CA GLU A 83 -1.89 -19.87 -1.94
C GLU A 83 -3.34 -19.76 -2.42
N GLU A 84 -4.12 -20.85 -2.26
CA GLU A 84 -5.53 -20.84 -2.64
C GLU A 84 -6.31 -19.80 -1.85
N GLU A 85 -6.03 -19.68 -0.56
CA GLU A 85 -6.70 -18.69 0.27
C GLU A 85 -6.36 -17.28 -0.18
N ILE A 86 -5.11 -17.04 -0.58
CA ILE A 86 -4.69 -15.74 -1.08
C ILE A 86 -5.48 -15.40 -2.34
N VAL A 87 -5.58 -16.33 -3.28
CA VAL A 87 -6.31 -16.12 -4.52
C VAL A 87 -7.78 -15.87 -4.26
N LYS A 88 -8.38 -16.65 -3.38
CA LYS A 88 -9.80 -16.49 -3.03
C LYS A 88 -10.09 -15.17 -2.32
N SER A 89 -9.10 -14.63 -1.63
CA SER A 89 -9.25 -13.39 -0.88
C SER A 89 -9.03 -12.14 -1.73
N GLN A 90 -8.68 -12.26 -2.99
CA GLN A 90 -8.32 -11.12 -3.82
C GLN A 90 -9.31 -9.96 -3.80
N PRO A 91 -10.62 -10.17 -3.91
CA PRO A 91 -11.55 -9.03 -3.85
C PRO A 91 -11.46 -8.28 -2.52
N GLN A 92 -11.32 -9.01 -1.42
CA GLN A 92 -11.19 -8.37 -0.11
C GLN A 92 -9.83 -7.68 0.04
N LEU A 93 -8.77 -8.30 -0.49
CA LEU A 93 -7.44 -7.71 -0.45
C LEU A 93 -7.39 -6.41 -1.25
N ASP A 94 -8.02 -6.39 -2.43
CA ASP A 94 -8.10 -5.18 -3.24
C ASP A 94 -8.76 -4.04 -2.46
N GLN A 95 -9.81 -4.35 -1.73
CA GLN A 95 -10.51 -3.37 -0.92
C GLN A 95 -9.62 -2.84 0.20
N ILE A 96 -8.92 -3.74 0.89
CA ILE A 96 -8.02 -3.36 1.98
C ILE A 96 -6.92 -2.44 1.46
N ILE A 97 -6.30 -2.80 0.34
CA ILE A 97 -5.23 -2.02 -0.27
C ILE A 97 -5.72 -0.62 -0.61
N ASN A 98 -6.90 -0.53 -1.22
CA ASN A 98 -7.47 0.78 -1.58
C ASN A 98 -7.76 1.62 -0.35
N GLU A 99 -8.31 1.02 0.70
CA GLU A 99 -8.61 1.73 1.93
C GLU A 99 -7.34 2.25 2.60
N VAL A 100 -6.29 1.43 2.65
CA VAL A 100 -5.02 1.83 3.24
C VAL A 100 -4.40 2.97 2.43
N PHE A 101 -4.41 2.86 1.11
CA PHE A 101 -3.86 3.91 0.27
C PHE A 101 -4.60 5.24 0.45
N LEU A 102 -5.93 5.19 0.48
CA LEU A 102 -6.73 6.40 0.66
C LEU A 102 -6.48 7.03 2.03
N ASP A 103 -6.32 6.21 3.07
CA ASP A 103 -6.03 6.71 4.40
C ASP A 103 -4.65 7.40 4.44
N ILE A 104 -3.66 6.82 3.81
CA ILE A 104 -2.32 7.41 3.73
C ILE A 104 -2.37 8.75 3.00
N LEU A 105 -3.08 8.79 1.89
CA LEU A 105 -3.23 10.00 1.09
C LEU A 105 -3.92 11.10 1.88
N GLN A 106 -4.98 10.77 2.59
CA GLN A 106 -5.72 11.71 3.42
C GLN A 106 -4.85 12.27 4.55
N THR A 107 -4.08 11.41 5.19
CA THR A 107 -3.18 11.81 6.27
C THR A 107 -2.12 12.79 5.75
N SER A 108 -1.58 12.53 4.57
CA SER A 108 -0.60 13.43 3.96
C SER A 108 -1.19 14.80 3.67
N LEU A 109 -2.41 14.84 3.15
CA LEU A 109 -3.09 16.11 2.88
C LEU A 109 -3.37 16.87 4.15
N ASN A 110 -3.82 16.19 5.19
CA ASN A 110 -4.09 16.84 6.48
C ASN A 110 -2.81 17.40 7.11
N CYS A 111 -1.69 16.70 6.96
CA CYS A 111 -0.41 17.19 7.47
C CYS A 111 0.02 18.47 6.76
N GLU A 112 -0.22 18.57 5.45
CA GLU A 112 0.10 19.78 4.70
C GLU A 112 -0.73 20.94 5.16
N GLU A 113 -2.00 20.73 5.46
CA GLU A 113 -2.88 21.78 5.94
C GLU A 113 -2.47 22.29 7.30
N THR A 114 -1.98 21.42 8.17
CA THR A 114 -1.61 21.82 9.52
C THR A 114 -0.29 22.58 9.60
N ASN A 115 0.52 22.51 8.56
CA ASN A 115 1.83 23.17 8.56
C ASN A 115 1.78 24.62 8.13
N GLU A 116 0.62 25.13 7.89
CA GLU A 116 0.45 26.52 7.63
C GLU A 116 0.42 27.31 8.95
#